data_df4c302cb12a61ef19cd7db192156168
#
_entry.id   df4c302cb12a61ef19cd7db192156168
#
_cell.length_a   1.000
_cell.length_b   1.000
_cell.length_c   1.000
_cell.angle_alpha   90.00
_cell.angle_beta   90.00
_cell.angle_gamma   90.00
#
_symmetry.space_group_name_H-M   'P 1'
#
loop_
_entity.id
_entity.type
_entity.pdbx_description
1 polymer ?
#
loop_
_entity_poly.entity_id
_entity_poly.type
_entity_poly.pdbx_seq_one_letter_code
_entity_poly.pdbx_strand_id
1 'polypeptide(L)'
;GFLGMAEQLDMCDIENVAARMGVARGDGDPVDLDGSSSIIGTNNIAPVAMAGAFATVANNGVYCMPRVIERVVNADGTELPVPGNRCTQAISPEVAAATAFALQAVMRPGGTGSGGNPNDGTPVLGKTGTHENIQTWLVESSTRVTTAVWVGNTTGYGDVFRSFYNGRALSTIRLPMTRDIQAAANQLYGGSDFPAPPANLVRRAAPPPRPGPAPAPGPDQPPDGNGNGNGNGNGNGNGND
;
A
#
# COMPACT_ATOMS: atom_id res chain seq x y z
N GLY A 1 7.77 1.07 -14.93
CA GLY A 1 7.03 0.25 -13.98
C GLY A 1 5.55 0.56 -14.00
N PHE A 2 5.01 1.33 -13.05
CA PHE A 2 3.56 1.56 -12.91
C PHE A 2 2.91 2.24 -14.13
N LEU A 3 3.57 3.20 -14.79
CA LEU A 3 3.06 3.81 -16.03
C LEU A 3 2.85 2.77 -17.13
N GLY A 4 3.84 1.89 -17.38
CA GLY A 4 3.70 0.82 -18.37
C GLY A 4 2.66 -0.26 -18.01
N MET A 5 2.28 -0.37 -16.73
CA MET A 5 1.12 -1.17 -16.32
C MET A 5 -0.20 -0.44 -16.60
N ALA A 6 -0.26 0.86 -16.34
CA ALA A 6 -1.44 1.67 -16.56
C ALA A 6 -1.82 1.76 -18.05
N GLU A 7 -0.84 1.75 -18.96
CA GLU A 7 -1.10 1.69 -20.40
C GLU A 7 -1.89 0.44 -20.85
N GLN A 8 -1.94 -0.61 -20.01
CA GLN A 8 -2.65 -1.86 -20.27
C GLN A 8 -3.96 -1.97 -19.47
N LEU A 9 -4.34 -0.94 -18.74
CA LEU A 9 -5.51 -0.91 -17.87
C LEU A 9 -6.45 0.21 -18.30
N ASP A 10 -7.74 -0.03 -18.16
CA ASP A 10 -8.75 1.02 -18.29
C ASP A 10 -8.88 1.75 -16.94
N MET A 11 -8.57 3.04 -16.94
CA MET A 11 -8.62 3.87 -15.72
C MET A 11 -10.07 4.08 -15.25
N CYS A 12 -11.05 4.13 -16.18
CA CYS A 12 -12.46 4.19 -15.81
C CYS A 12 -12.92 2.92 -15.08
N ASP A 13 -12.41 1.75 -15.48
CA ASP A 13 -12.70 0.51 -14.75
C ASP A 13 -12.12 0.51 -13.35
N ILE A 14 -10.92 1.09 -13.15
CA ILE A 14 -10.31 1.25 -11.83
C ILE A 14 -11.14 2.19 -10.96
N GLU A 15 -11.59 3.33 -11.50
CA GLU A 15 -12.47 4.26 -10.81
C GLU A 15 -13.80 3.58 -10.40
N ASN A 16 -14.42 2.85 -11.32
CA ASN A 16 -15.63 2.09 -11.05
C ASN A 16 -15.45 1.04 -9.94
N VAL A 17 -14.30 0.35 -9.90
CA VAL A 17 -13.97 -0.59 -8.82
C VAL A 17 -13.81 0.15 -7.51
N ALA A 18 -13.08 1.27 -7.50
CA ALA A 18 -12.89 2.10 -6.31
C ALA A 18 -14.24 2.57 -5.74
N ALA A 19 -15.14 3.08 -6.60
CA ALA A 19 -16.48 3.52 -6.21
C ALA A 19 -17.31 2.37 -5.61
N ARG A 20 -17.29 1.17 -6.23
CA ARG A 20 -17.98 -0.01 -5.68
C ARG A 20 -17.45 -0.46 -4.32
N MET A 21 -16.16 -0.23 -4.05
CA MET A 21 -15.51 -0.50 -2.77
C MET A 21 -15.67 0.66 -1.76
N GLY A 22 -16.46 1.69 -2.10
CA GLY A 22 -16.72 2.82 -1.23
C GLY A 22 -15.56 3.80 -1.10
N VAL A 23 -14.60 3.78 -2.02
CA VAL A 23 -13.48 4.72 -2.04
C VAL A 23 -13.95 6.01 -2.71
N ALA A 24 -13.92 7.08 -1.94
CA ALA A 24 -14.20 8.43 -2.41
C ALA A 24 -13.19 9.40 -1.79
N ARG A 25 -13.04 10.57 -2.38
CA ARG A 25 -12.23 11.64 -1.82
C ARG A 25 -12.82 12.12 -0.50
N GLY A 26 -12.01 12.81 0.31
CA GLY A 26 -12.44 13.31 1.62
C GLY A 26 -13.54 14.37 1.55
N ASP A 27 -13.73 15.02 0.40
CA ASP A 27 -14.83 15.96 0.09
C ASP A 27 -16.12 15.24 -0.37
N GLY A 28 -16.08 13.95 -0.59
CA GLY A 28 -17.19 13.12 -1.05
C GLY A 28 -17.25 12.93 -2.57
N ASP A 29 -16.38 13.60 -3.33
CA ASP A 29 -16.29 13.43 -4.78
C ASP A 29 -15.65 12.07 -5.14
N PRO A 30 -15.91 11.56 -6.36
CA PRO A 30 -15.20 10.39 -6.89
C PRO A 30 -13.68 10.58 -6.89
N VAL A 31 -12.94 9.49 -6.92
CA VAL A 31 -11.49 9.55 -7.16
C VAL A 31 -11.22 10.10 -8.56
N ASP A 32 -10.21 10.95 -8.66
CA ASP A 32 -9.76 11.52 -9.94
C ASP A 32 -8.56 10.72 -10.44
N LEU A 33 -8.70 10.06 -11.58
CA LEU A 33 -7.66 9.25 -12.23
C LEU A 33 -7.18 9.83 -13.56
N ASP A 34 -7.54 11.07 -13.90
CA ASP A 34 -7.19 11.72 -15.17
C ASP A 34 -5.69 12.02 -15.29
N GLY A 35 -5.00 12.21 -14.18
CA GLY A 35 -3.57 12.50 -14.15
C GLY A 35 -2.70 11.26 -14.07
N SER A 36 -1.56 11.21 -14.78
CA SER A 36 -0.60 10.10 -14.72
C SER A 36 -0.05 9.83 -13.29
N SER A 37 -0.02 10.83 -12.42
CA SER A 37 0.38 10.72 -11.02
C SER A 37 -0.67 10.01 -10.16
N SER A 38 -1.95 9.98 -10.57
CA SER A 38 -3.03 9.28 -9.86
C SER A 38 -2.81 7.76 -9.80
N ILE A 39 -2.04 7.19 -10.74
CA ILE A 39 -1.70 5.76 -10.77
C ILE A 39 -0.99 5.29 -9.50
N ILE A 40 -0.23 6.16 -8.85
CA ILE A 40 0.47 5.89 -7.59
C ILE A 40 -0.18 6.57 -6.38
N GLY A 41 -1.28 7.28 -6.58
CA GLY A 41 -2.14 7.84 -5.55
C GLY A 41 -1.86 9.31 -5.24
N THR A 42 -2.71 10.20 -5.76
CA THR A 42 -2.71 11.64 -5.48
C THR A 42 -3.99 12.12 -4.81
N ASN A 43 -5.01 11.28 -4.77
CA ASN A 43 -6.30 11.63 -4.17
C ASN A 43 -6.24 11.62 -2.63
N ASN A 44 -6.85 12.61 -2.02
CA ASN A 44 -7.05 12.67 -0.57
C ASN A 44 -8.26 11.81 -0.17
N ILE A 45 -8.01 10.64 0.36
CA ILE A 45 -9.04 9.66 0.74
C ILE A 45 -9.25 9.68 2.26
N ALA A 46 -10.51 9.65 2.70
CA ALA A 46 -10.84 9.54 4.10
C ALA A 46 -10.36 8.19 4.68
N PRO A 47 -9.74 8.15 5.89
CA PRO A 47 -9.29 6.91 6.50
C PRO A 47 -10.38 5.84 6.64
N VAL A 48 -11.62 6.23 6.93
CA VAL A 48 -12.75 5.31 7.03
C VAL A 48 -13.11 4.68 5.69
N ALA A 49 -13.02 5.44 4.58
CA ALA A 49 -13.25 4.90 3.24
C ALA A 49 -12.15 3.91 2.85
N MET A 50 -10.89 4.22 3.15
CA MET A 50 -9.77 3.30 2.91
C MET A 50 -9.89 2.03 3.77
N ALA A 51 -10.29 2.16 5.04
CA ALA A 51 -10.56 1.00 5.89
C ALA A 51 -11.69 0.12 5.30
N GLY A 52 -12.77 0.73 4.79
CA GLY A 52 -13.86 0.04 4.12
C GLY A 52 -13.41 -0.75 2.88
N ALA A 53 -12.54 -0.17 2.07
CA ALA A 53 -11.98 -0.83 0.89
C ALA A 53 -11.12 -2.05 1.26
N PHE A 54 -10.27 -1.96 2.28
CA PHE A 54 -9.48 -3.09 2.77
C PHE A 54 -10.36 -4.15 3.46
N ALA A 55 -11.38 -3.72 4.21
CA ALA A 55 -12.39 -4.62 4.77
C ALA A 55 -13.13 -5.39 3.65
N THR A 56 -13.39 -4.76 2.51
CA THR A 56 -13.99 -5.41 1.34
C THR A 56 -13.11 -6.54 0.82
N VAL A 57 -11.81 -6.34 0.68
CA VAL A 57 -10.86 -7.39 0.30
C VAL A 57 -10.86 -8.52 1.34
N ALA A 58 -10.80 -8.18 2.62
CA ALA A 58 -10.78 -9.14 3.73
C ALA A 58 -12.11 -9.92 3.88
N ASN A 59 -13.21 -9.35 3.40
CA ASN A 59 -14.57 -9.90 3.43
C ASN A 59 -15.00 -10.52 2.08
N ASN A 60 -14.10 -11.24 1.41
CA ASN A 60 -14.39 -11.93 0.14
C ASN A 60 -14.97 -11.03 -0.96
N GLY A 61 -14.57 -9.76 -0.98
CA GLY A 61 -15.03 -8.79 -1.98
C GLY A 61 -16.38 -8.15 -1.71
N VAL A 62 -16.96 -8.38 -0.56
CA VAL A 62 -18.25 -7.78 -0.14
C VAL A 62 -17.98 -6.46 0.57
N TYR A 63 -18.37 -5.36 -0.05
CA TYR A 63 -18.36 -4.03 0.56
C TYR A 63 -19.63 -3.84 1.40
N CYS A 64 -19.46 -3.40 2.64
CA CYS A 64 -20.55 -2.95 3.50
C CYS A 64 -20.37 -1.48 3.85
N MET A 65 -21.40 -0.66 3.59
CA MET A 65 -21.34 0.77 3.91
C MET A 65 -21.11 0.96 5.42
N PRO A 66 -20.10 1.77 5.83
CA PRO A 66 -19.87 2.07 7.23
C PRO A 66 -21.11 2.68 7.90
N ARG A 67 -21.43 2.19 9.09
CA ARG A 67 -22.55 2.65 9.89
C ARG A 67 -22.04 3.12 11.24
N VAL A 68 -22.38 4.35 11.61
CA VAL A 68 -21.95 4.98 12.88
C VAL A 68 -22.98 4.73 13.98
N ILE A 69 -24.27 4.65 13.61
CA ILE A 69 -25.38 4.46 14.57
C ILE A 69 -25.87 3.02 14.48
N GLU A 70 -25.71 2.27 15.53
CA GLU A 70 -26.18 0.88 15.61
C GLU A 70 -27.56 0.77 16.24
N ARG A 71 -27.86 1.61 17.22
CA ARG A 71 -29.10 1.58 17.98
C ARG A 71 -29.54 2.98 18.39
N VAL A 72 -30.81 3.27 18.27
CA VAL A 72 -31.45 4.50 18.78
C VAL A 72 -32.58 4.11 19.71
N VAL A 73 -32.61 4.69 20.89
CA VAL A 73 -33.65 4.44 21.91
C VAL A 73 -34.24 5.77 22.33
N ASN A 74 -35.58 5.87 22.34
CA ASN A 74 -36.31 7.01 22.87
C ASN A 74 -36.18 7.13 24.37
N ALA A 75 -36.60 8.27 24.93
CA ALA A 75 -36.63 8.53 26.38
C ALA A 75 -37.54 7.55 27.16
N ASP A 76 -38.55 7.00 26.52
CA ASP A 76 -39.45 5.97 27.04
C ASP A 76 -38.92 4.54 26.93
N GLY A 77 -37.72 4.35 26.39
CA GLY A 77 -37.10 3.04 26.18
C GLY A 77 -37.47 2.35 24.88
N THR A 78 -38.30 2.96 24.01
CA THR A 78 -38.69 2.39 22.72
C THR A 78 -37.53 2.46 21.73
N GLU A 79 -37.21 1.33 21.07
CA GLU A 79 -36.24 1.32 19.98
C GLU A 79 -36.82 1.91 18.69
N LEU A 80 -36.06 2.83 18.11
CA LEU A 80 -36.37 3.41 16.81
C LEU A 80 -35.68 2.63 15.69
N PRO A 81 -36.29 2.50 14.49
CA PRO A 81 -35.65 1.85 13.36
C PRO A 81 -34.42 2.63 12.94
N VAL A 82 -33.32 1.93 12.75
CA VAL A 82 -32.06 2.46 12.16
C VAL A 82 -31.87 1.84 10.78
N PRO A 83 -31.17 2.53 9.86
CA PRO A 83 -30.82 1.94 8.56
C PRO A 83 -30.12 0.60 8.72
N GLY A 84 -30.58 -0.42 8.03
CA GLY A 84 -29.94 -1.75 8.01
C GLY A 84 -28.57 -1.73 7.33
N ASN A 85 -27.80 -2.80 7.49
CA ASN A 85 -26.54 -2.98 6.78
C ASN A 85 -26.79 -3.02 5.26
N ARG A 86 -26.05 -2.21 4.52
CA ARG A 86 -26.07 -2.22 3.06
C ARG A 86 -24.75 -2.82 2.60
N CYS A 87 -24.78 -4.08 2.17
CA CYS A 87 -23.62 -4.81 1.68
C CYS A 87 -23.87 -5.23 0.22
N THR A 88 -22.83 -5.09 -0.61
CA THR A 88 -22.86 -5.45 -2.04
C THR A 88 -21.56 -6.14 -2.43
N GLN A 89 -21.62 -7.08 -3.39
CA GLN A 89 -20.42 -7.69 -3.95
C GLN A 89 -19.72 -6.65 -4.85
N ALA A 90 -18.61 -6.06 -4.39
CA ALA A 90 -17.86 -5.04 -5.10
C ALA A 90 -16.86 -5.64 -6.10
N ILE A 91 -16.14 -6.69 -5.69
CA ILE A 91 -15.21 -7.48 -6.50
C ILE A 91 -15.49 -8.97 -6.29
N SER A 92 -15.10 -9.83 -7.23
CA SER A 92 -15.34 -11.27 -7.06
C SER A 92 -14.50 -11.85 -5.90
N PRO A 93 -14.96 -12.96 -5.27
CA PRO A 93 -14.20 -13.62 -4.21
C PRO A 93 -12.79 -14.05 -4.66
N GLU A 94 -12.64 -14.46 -5.92
CA GLU A 94 -11.36 -14.87 -6.50
C GLU A 94 -10.38 -13.69 -6.58
N VAL A 95 -10.86 -12.52 -7.02
CA VAL A 95 -10.06 -11.29 -7.08
C VAL A 95 -9.71 -10.83 -5.66
N ALA A 96 -10.65 -10.89 -4.72
CA ALA A 96 -10.42 -10.56 -3.32
C ALA A 96 -9.34 -11.47 -2.71
N ALA A 97 -9.40 -12.79 -2.92
CA ALA A 97 -8.42 -13.76 -2.43
C ALA A 97 -7.02 -13.52 -3.03
N ALA A 98 -6.92 -13.24 -4.34
CA ALA A 98 -5.66 -12.93 -4.99
C ALA A 98 -5.05 -11.61 -4.45
N THR A 99 -5.88 -10.60 -4.23
CA THR A 99 -5.49 -9.32 -3.65
C THR A 99 -5.03 -9.50 -2.19
N ALA A 100 -5.79 -10.24 -1.38
CA ALA A 100 -5.42 -10.56 0.00
C ALA A 100 -4.07 -11.29 0.07
N PHE A 101 -3.83 -12.26 -0.81
CA PHE A 101 -2.55 -12.97 -0.89
C PHE A 101 -1.37 -12.03 -1.15
N ALA A 102 -1.52 -11.09 -2.09
CA ALA A 102 -0.49 -10.10 -2.38
C ALA A 102 -0.27 -9.13 -1.20
N LEU A 103 -1.34 -8.68 -0.55
CA LEU A 103 -1.29 -7.75 0.58
C LEU A 103 -0.73 -8.39 1.87
N GLN A 104 -0.89 -9.69 2.08
CA GLN A 104 -0.24 -10.41 3.18
C GLN A 104 1.29 -10.37 3.08
N ALA A 105 1.86 -10.33 1.85
CA ALA A 105 3.31 -10.24 1.66
C ALA A 105 3.88 -8.93 2.23
N VAL A 106 3.10 -7.84 2.24
CA VAL A 106 3.50 -6.54 2.81
C VAL A 106 3.70 -6.63 4.32
N MET A 107 2.93 -7.51 5.00
CA MET A 107 2.92 -7.66 6.46
C MET A 107 3.91 -8.72 6.99
N ARG A 108 4.53 -9.51 6.09
CA ARG A 108 5.53 -10.52 6.47
C ARG A 108 6.90 -9.89 6.76
N PRO A 109 7.82 -10.61 7.43
CA PRO A 109 9.19 -10.16 7.61
C PRO A 109 9.83 -9.73 6.28
N GLY A 110 10.43 -8.53 6.26
CA GLY A 110 10.96 -7.89 5.05
C GLY A 110 9.96 -7.07 4.23
N GLY A 111 8.67 -7.18 4.50
CA GLY A 111 7.64 -6.31 3.91
C GLY A 111 7.61 -4.92 4.57
N THR A 112 7.16 -3.92 3.82
CA THR A 112 7.17 -2.51 4.28
C THR A 112 6.21 -2.24 5.46
N GLY A 113 5.20 -3.09 5.65
CA GLY A 113 4.23 -3.03 6.75
C GLY A 113 4.56 -3.93 7.94
N SER A 114 5.65 -4.72 7.88
CA SER A 114 5.97 -5.73 8.89
C SER A 114 6.06 -5.20 10.32
N GLY A 115 6.50 -3.95 10.52
CA GLY A 115 6.53 -3.30 11.83
C GLY A 115 5.15 -2.94 12.39
N GLY A 116 4.10 -3.00 11.57
CA GLY A 116 2.69 -2.84 11.96
C GLY A 116 1.99 -4.15 12.29
N ASN A 117 2.57 -5.30 11.90
CA ASN A 117 1.98 -6.61 12.18
C ASN A 117 2.00 -6.90 13.69
N PRO A 118 0.86 -7.23 14.33
CA PRO A 118 0.80 -7.60 15.74
C PRO A 118 1.62 -8.85 16.08
N ASN A 119 1.77 -9.79 15.15
CA ASN A 119 2.38 -11.11 15.36
C ASN A 119 1.73 -11.91 16.51
N ASP A 120 0.43 -11.75 16.67
CA ASP A 120 -0.39 -12.39 17.71
C ASP A 120 -1.00 -13.73 17.27
N GLY A 121 -0.64 -14.20 16.08
CA GLY A 121 -1.17 -15.42 15.47
C GLY A 121 -2.39 -15.18 14.56
N THR A 122 -2.98 -14.00 14.57
CA THR A 122 -4.07 -13.64 13.65
C THR A 122 -3.49 -13.23 12.28
N PRO A 123 -3.88 -13.90 11.18
CA PRO A 123 -3.43 -13.51 9.85
C PRO A 123 -3.89 -12.10 9.50
N VAL A 124 -2.99 -11.29 8.96
CA VAL A 124 -3.30 -9.92 8.53
C VAL A 124 -2.78 -9.66 7.12
N LEU A 125 -3.51 -8.82 6.40
CA LEU A 125 -3.12 -8.20 5.14
C LEU A 125 -2.93 -6.69 5.35
N GLY A 126 -2.16 -6.01 4.52
CA GLY A 126 -2.01 -4.56 4.67
C GLY A 126 -1.24 -3.90 3.54
N LYS A 127 -1.21 -2.57 3.56
CA LYS A 127 -0.45 -1.76 2.62
C LYS A 127 0.00 -0.46 3.27
N THR A 128 1.28 -0.14 3.06
CA THR A 128 1.85 1.16 3.43
C THR A 128 1.66 2.18 2.33
N GLY A 129 1.55 3.45 2.70
CA GLY A 129 1.54 4.59 1.79
C GLY A 129 2.52 5.67 2.26
N THR A 130 3.07 6.41 1.31
CA THR A 130 3.87 7.62 1.55
C THR A 130 3.67 8.55 0.36
N HIS A 131 3.45 9.83 0.64
CA HIS A 131 3.31 10.86 -0.39
C HIS A 131 4.16 12.06 -0.03
N GLU A 132 5.08 12.45 -0.91
CA GLU A 132 5.96 13.64 -0.85
C GLU A 132 6.63 13.90 0.51
N ASN A 133 6.87 12.89 1.30
CA ASN A 133 7.39 12.98 2.68
C ASN A 133 6.50 13.78 3.66
N ILE A 134 5.33 14.23 3.25
CA ILE A 134 4.41 15.03 4.08
C ILE A 134 3.33 14.18 4.76
N GLN A 135 3.13 12.94 4.30
CA GLN A 135 2.14 12.03 4.89
C GLN A 135 2.50 10.56 4.65
N THR A 136 2.06 9.73 5.57
CA THR A 136 2.28 8.28 5.54
C THR A 136 1.04 7.53 6.01
N TRP A 137 0.87 6.32 5.50
CA TRP A 137 -0.25 5.43 5.80
C TRP A 137 0.23 4.04 6.18
N LEU A 138 -0.56 3.38 7.00
CA LEU A 138 -0.67 1.93 7.05
C LEU A 138 -2.15 1.57 7.21
N VAL A 139 -2.66 0.76 6.29
CA VAL A 139 -3.96 0.10 6.43
C VAL A 139 -3.70 -1.37 6.60
N GLU A 140 -4.30 -1.98 7.60
CA GLU A 140 -4.15 -3.38 7.97
C GLU A 140 -5.51 -3.99 8.29
N SER A 141 -5.71 -5.24 7.92
CA SER A 141 -6.96 -5.95 8.17
C SER A 141 -6.72 -7.41 8.53
N SER A 142 -7.39 -7.89 9.56
CA SER A 142 -7.74 -9.31 9.69
C SER A 142 -9.02 -9.58 8.88
N THR A 143 -9.52 -10.82 8.90
CA THR A 143 -10.83 -11.14 8.30
C THR A 143 -12.03 -10.56 9.08
N ARG A 144 -11.81 -9.88 10.19
CA ARG A 144 -12.86 -9.37 11.09
C ARG A 144 -12.80 -7.86 11.31
N VAL A 145 -11.62 -7.27 11.33
CA VAL A 145 -11.43 -5.86 11.66
C VAL A 145 -10.35 -5.25 10.80
N THR A 146 -10.60 -4.02 10.34
CA THR A 146 -9.64 -3.22 9.58
C THR A 146 -9.25 -1.98 10.37
N THR A 147 -7.96 -1.72 10.45
CA THR A 147 -7.35 -0.53 11.04
C THR A 147 -6.72 0.32 9.94
N ALA A 148 -7.04 1.59 9.88
CA ALA A 148 -6.40 2.55 8.98
C ALA A 148 -5.76 3.67 9.78
N VAL A 149 -4.45 3.82 9.68
CA VAL A 149 -3.68 4.88 10.35
C VAL A 149 -3.04 5.78 9.30
N TRP A 150 -3.32 7.05 9.43
CA TRP A 150 -2.69 8.11 8.66
C TRP A 150 -1.90 9.02 9.61
N VAL A 151 -0.68 9.37 9.22
CA VAL A 151 0.17 10.34 9.91
C VAL A 151 0.68 11.33 8.89
N GLY A 152 0.34 12.60 9.08
CA GLY A 152 0.71 13.64 8.12
C GLY A 152 0.27 15.03 8.58
N ASN A 153 0.36 15.97 7.65
CA ASN A 153 -0.05 17.35 7.86
C ASN A 153 -1.42 17.60 7.22
N THR A 154 -2.36 18.13 8.00
CA THR A 154 -3.67 18.57 7.47
C THR A 154 -3.55 19.85 6.65
N THR A 155 -2.53 20.64 6.93
CA THR A 155 -2.19 21.87 6.20
C THR A 155 -0.68 22.02 6.12
N GLY A 156 -0.19 22.58 5.02
CA GLY A 156 1.24 22.82 4.80
C GLY A 156 2.02 21.55 4.37
N TYR A 157 3.35 21.67 4.34
CA TYR A 157 4.27 20.70 3.74
C TYR A 157 5.35 20.24 4.73
N GLY A 158 5.00 20.06 6.01
CA GLY A 158 5.96 19.59 7.02
C GLY A 158 6.49 18.18 6.69
N ASP A 159 7.81 18.04 6.61
CA ASP A 159 8.46 16.74 6.31
C ASP A 159 8.35 15.81 7.52
N VAL A 160 7.51 14.76 7.42
CA VAL A 160 7.30 13.77 8.49
C VAL A 160 8.49 12.82 8.69
N PHE A 161 9.46 12.80 7.77
CA PHE A 161 10.69 12.02 7.93
C PHE A 161 11.76 12.80 8.72
N ARG A 162 11.68 14.13 8.72
CA ARG A 162 12.57 15.04 9.47
C ARG A 162 11.93 15.62 10.72
N SER A 163 10.67 15.36 10.95
CA SER A 163 9.94 15.76 12.16
C SER A 163 9.88 14.60 13.15
N PHE A 164 10.12 14.88 14.43
CA PHE A 164 10.22 13.86 15.48
C PHE A 164 9.25 14.11 16.61
N TYR A 165 8.73 13.04 17.19
CA TYR A 165 7.99 13.03 18.43
C TYR A 165 8.57 11.96 19.35
N ASN A 166 8.97 12.32 20.55
CA ASN A 166 9.63 11.43 21.52
C ASN A 166 10.78 10.60 20.91
N GLY A 167 11.63 11.24 20.11
CA GLY A 167 12.79 10.61 19.47
C GLY A 167 12.48 9.71 18.26
N ARG A 168 11.21 9.61 17.85
CA ARG A 168 10.79 8.84 16.66
C ARG A 168 10.39 9.75 15.52
N ALA A 169 10.85 9.46 14.31
CA ALA A 169 10.39 10.16 13.12
C ALA A 169 8.88 9.94 12.94
N LEU A 170 8.12 11.00 12.67
CA LEU A 170 6.66 10.92 12.50
C LEU A 170 6.27 9.91 11.41
N SER A 171 7.09 9.79 10.37
CA SER A 171 6.88 8.81 9.28
C SER A 171 6.81 7.35 9.75
N THR A 172 7.41 7.02 10.91
CA THR A 172 7.44 5.65 11.44
C THR A 172 6.34 5.37 12.46
N ILE A 173 5.67 6.40 12.99
CA ILE A 173 4.67 6.27 14.07
C ILE A 173 3.47 5.43 13.62
N ARG A 174 3.09 5.49 12.34
CA ARG A 174 2.00 4.67 11.78
C ARG A 174 2.15 3.18 12.07
N LEU A 175 3.39 2.66 12.11
CA LEU A 175 3.64 1.23 12.30
C LEU A 175 3.25 0.76 13.71
N PRO A 176 3.84 1.28 14.81
CA PRO A 176 3.43 0.87 16.15
C PRO A 176 1.98 1.23 16.47
N MET A 177 1.45 2.35 15.97
CA MET A 177 0.04 2.70 16.18
C MET A 177 -0.89 1.66 15.56
N THR A 178 -0.66 1.27 14.30
CA THR A 178 -1.48 0.24 13.63
C THR A 178 -1.35 -1.08 14.37
N ARG A 179 -0.13 -1.51 14.72
CA ARG A 179 0.13 -2.75 15.44
C ARG A 179 -0.65 -2.83 16.76
N ASP A 180 -0.58 -1.80 17.57
CA ASP A 180 -1.17 -1.81 18.90
C ASP A 180 -2.71 -1.75 18.82
N ILE A 181 -3.28 -0.98 17.86
CA ILE A 181 -4.72 -0.93 17.60
C ILE A 181 -5.21 -2.27 17.04
N GLN A 182 -4.51 -2.82 16.06
CA GLN A 182 -4.90 -4.09 15.42
C GLN A 182 -4.80 -5.26 16.42
N ALA A 183 -3.77 -5.28 17.28
CA ALA A 183 -3.64 -6.27 18.34
C ALA A 183 -4.83 -6.25 19.29
N ALA A 184 -5.23 -5.07 19.75
CA ALA A 184 -6.40 -4.91 20.61
C ALA A 184 -7.70 -5.34 19.90
N ALA A 185 -7.84 -5.00 18.63
CA ALA A 185 -8.99 -5.41 17.82
C ALA A 185 -9.03 -6.93 17.59
N ASN A 186 -7.88 -7.56 17.32
CA ASN A 186 -7.79 -9.02 17.16
C ASN A 186 -8.15 -9.76 18.45
N GLN A 187 -7.79 -9.24 19.63
CA GLN A 187 -8.18 -9.82 20.91
C GLN A 187 -9.72 -9.82 21.11
N LEU A 188 -10.41 -8.78 20.61
CA LEU A 188 -11.86 -8.65 20.76
C LEU A 188 -12.64 -9.44 19.72
N TYR A 189 -12.16 -9.45 18.47
CA TYR A 189 -12.94 -9.91 17.31
C TYR A 189 -12.34 -11.13 16.62
N GLY A 190 -11.07 -11.43 16.90
CA GLY A 190 -10.35 -12.53 16.27
C GLY A 190 -10.01 -12.29 14.79
N GLY A 191 -9.91 -13.39 14.08
CA GLY A 191 -9.65 -13.47 12.65
C GLY A 191 -9.35 -14.92 12.26
N SER A 192 -9.46 -15.22 10.98
CA SER A 192 -9.16 -16.53 10.40
C SER A 192 -8.21 -16.39 9.22
N ASP A 193 -7.78 -17.50 8.65
CA ASP A 193 -7.02 -17.50 7.41
C ASP A 193 -7.82 -16.88 6.27
N PHE A 194 -7.11 -16.13 5.41
CA PHE A 194 -7.69 -15.64 4.16
C PHE A 194 -7.82 -16.80 3.16
N PRO A 195 -8.84 -16.78 2.30
CA PRO A 195 -8.99 -17.79 1.25
C PRO A 195 -7.75 -17.88 0.36
N ALA A 196 -7.40 -19.11 -0.04
CA ALA A 196 -6.31 -19.30 -0.98
C ALA A 196 -6.65 -18.69 -2.35
N PRO A 197 -5.71 -17.98 -2.99
CA PRO A 197 -5.94 -17.40 -4.30
C PRO A 197 -6.02 -18.49 -5.38
N PRO A 198 -6.85 -18.32 -6.43
CA PRO A 198 -6.87 -19.22 -7.58
C PRO A 198 -5.52 -19.23 -8.30
N ALA A 199 -5.06 -20.40 -8.71
CA ALA A 199 -3.74 -20.58 -9.32
C ALA A 199 -3.54 -19.77 -10.62
N ASN A 200 -4.62 -19.50 -11.37
CA ASN A 200 -4.59 -18.70 -12.59
C ASN A 200 -4.39 -17.18 -12.33
N LEU A 201 -4.70 -16.70 -11.12
CA LEU A 201 -4.50 -15.29 -10.73
C LEU A 201 -3.18 -15.05 -10.01
N VAL A 202 -2.49 -16.11 -9.55
CA VAL A 202 -1.19 -16.03 -8.89
C VAL A 202 -0.16 -16.77 -9.72
N ARG A 203 0.36 -16.11 -10.75
CA ARG A 203 1.47 -16.65 -11.52
C ARG A 203 2.77 -16.44 -10.72
N ARG A 204 3.50 -17.52 -10.43
CA ARG A 204 4.90 -17.39 -10.08
C ARG A 204 5.61 -16.78 -11.28
N ALA A 205 6.32 -15.68 -11.08
CA ALA A 205 7.27 -15.21 -12.08
C ALA A 205 8.18 -16.38 -12.43
N ALA A 206 8.35 -16.68 -13.70
CA ALA A 206 9.36 -17.66 -14.13
C ALA A 206 10.70 -17.21 -13.54
N PRO A 207 11.50 -18.12 -12.96
CA PRO A 207 12.84 -17.76 -12.49
C PRO A 207 13.59 -17.11 -13.67
N PRO A 208 14.36 -16.05 -13.42
CA PRO A 208 15.16 -15.44 -14.49
C PRO A 208 15.99 -16.54 -15.19
N PRO A 209 16.13 -16.48 -16.52
CA PRO A 209 16.94 -17.46 -17.24
C PRO A 209 18.32 -17.49 -16.55
N ARG A 210 18.79 -18.70 -16.27
CA ARG A 210 20.14 -18.86 -15.73
C ARG A 210 21.10 -18.12 -16.65
N PRO A 211 22.04 -17.32 -16.12
CA PRO A 211 23.12 -16.79 -16.95
C PRO A 211 23.71 -17.96 -17.74
N GLY A 212 23.76 -17.83 -19.06
CA GLY A 212 24.47 -18.80 -19.88
C GLY A 212 25.90 -18.98 -19.38
N PRO A 213 26.53 -20.14 -19.59
CA PRO A 213 27.93 -20.29 -19.23
C PRO A 213 28.73 -19.14 -19.85
N ALA A 214 29.57 -18.54 -19.00
CA ALA A 214 30.45 -17.46 -19.44
C ALA A 214 31.18 -17.92 -20.72
N PRO A 215 31.34 -17.06 -21.75
CA PRO A 215 32.12 -17.40 -22.91
C PRO A 215 33.49 -17.91 -22.45
N ALA A 216 33.93 -19.04 -23.01
CA ALA A 216 35.28 -19.54 -22.73
C ALA A 216 36.31 -18.43 -23.04
N PRO A 217 37.35 -18.25 -22.23
CA PRO A 217 38.42 -17.30 -22.54
C PRO A 217 38.94 -17.62 -23.92
N GLY A 218 38.91 -16.61 -24.81
CA GLY A 218 39.48 -16.72 -26.12
C GLY A 218 40.98 -17.02 -26.01
N PRO A 219 41.60 -17.65 -27.06
CA PRO A 219 43.03 -17.90 -27.03
C PRO A 219 43.79 -16.58 -26.87
N ASP A 220 44.81 -16.62 -25.99
CA ASP A 220 45.65 -15.51 -25.66
C ASP A 220 46.10 -14.68 -26.87
N GLN A 221 45.67 -13.42 -26.93
CA GLN A 221 46.30 -12.45 -27.82
C GLN A 221 47.68 -12.10 -27.23
N PRO A 222 48.73 -12.12 -28.01
CA PRO A 222 50.05 -11.69 -27.53
C PRO A 222 50.05 -10.19 -27.16
N PRO A 223 50.82 -9.78 -26.19
CA PRO A 223 50.84 -8.38 -25.76
C PRO A 223 51.45 -7.50 -26.86
N ASP A 224 50.68 -6.56 -27.36
CA ASP A 224 51.14 -5.51 -28.24
C ASP A 224 52.12 -4.60 -27.53
N GLY A 225 53.25 -4.43 -28.19
CA GLY A 225 54.41 -3.73 -27.69
C GLY A 225 54.21 -2.21 -27.49
N ASN A 226 54.78 -1.81 -26.43
CA ASN A 226 55.54 -0.59 -26.17
C ASN A 226 55.25 0.65 -27.02
N GLY A 227 54.62 1.66 -26.44
CA GLY A 227 54.52 3.04 -26.95
C GLY A 227 54.71 4.04 -25.84
N ASN A 228 55.97 4.37 -25.58
CA ASN A 228 56.42 5.41 -24.68
C ASN A 228 56.04 6.79 -25.26
N GLY A 229 55.22 7.59 -24.57
CA GLY A 229 54.83 8.95 -24.96
C GLY A 229 54.77 9.88 -23.75
N ASN A 230 55.90 10.41 -23.43
CA ASN A 230 56.08 11.47 -22.43
C ASN A 230 55.50 12.77 -22.97
N GLY A 231 54.57 13.41 -22.26
CA GLY A 231 53.94 14.68 -22.62
C GLY A 231 53.61 15.50 -21.38
N ASN A 232 54.61 16.22 -20.93
CA ASN A 232 54.54 17.21 -19.87
C ASN A 232 53.84 18.47 -20.41
N GLY A 233 52.78 18.94 -19.79
CA GLY A 233 52.04 20.15 -20.18
C GLY A 233 51.46 20.86 -18.96
N ASN A 234 52.32 21.69 -18.38
CA ASN A 234 51.95 22.64 -17.32
C ASN A 234 51.17 23.82 -17.95
N GLY A 235 50.04 24.18 -17.39
CA GLY A 235 49.20 25.31 -17.84
C GLY A 235 48.43 25.92 -16.69
N ASN A 236 49.06 26.85 -16.02
CA ASN A 236 48.52 27.76 -15.02
C ASN A 236 47.69 28.84 -15.72
N GLY A 237 46.51 29.17 -15.24
CA GLY A 237 45.64 30.24 -15.79
C GLY A 237 44.63 30.73 -14.76
N ASN A 238 45.09 31.73 -14.01
CA ASN A 238 44.26 32.62 -13.18
C ASN A 238 43.40 33.52 -14.08
N GLY A 239 42.20 33.92 -13.63
CA GLY A 239 41.39 34.97 -14.24
C GLY A 239 40.07 35.16 -13.52
N ASN A 240 40.05 36.20 -12.69
CA ASN A 240 38.85 36.90 -12.20
C ASN A 240 37.95 37.39 -13.33
N ASP A 241 36.60 37.34 -13.16
CA ASP A 241 35.65 38.46 -13.01
C ASP A 241 34.29 37.92 -12.67
#